data_f1997ddd81c78010e0982ccb39436a91
#
_entry.id   f1997ddd81c78010e0982ccb39436a91
#
_cell.length_a   1.000
_cell.length_b   1.000
_cell.length_c   1.000
_cell.angle_alpha   90.00
_cell.angle_beta   90.00
_cell.angle_gamma   90.00
#
_symmetry.space_group_name_H-M   'P 1'
#
loop_
_entity.id
_entity.type
_entity.pdbx_description
1 polymer ?
#
loop_
_entity_poly.entity_id
_entity_poly.type
_entity_poly.pdbx_seq_one_letter_code
_entity_poly.pdbx_strand_id
1 'polypeptide(L)'
;MQHLALRATQALSILAIGWLAPAGVAMAEYHYSPQYETCMDKVDLGALKNSQWAACADQELKKVDAALNTYYRKLQQQLEPEQREALKKSQRAWLQYREARCSFEALGPVAPGGAASQSLCMLEMTAQKADYLRDLLP
;
A
#
# COMPACT_ATOMS: atom_id res chain seq x y z
N MET A 1 20.11 25.45 -74.26
CA MET A 1 19.75 24.10 -73.89
C MET A 1 19.59 24.13 -72.38
N GLN A 2 18.35 24.19 -71.92
CA GLN A 2 17.95 24.41 -70.52
C GLN A 2 17.63 23.11 -69.87
N HIS A 3 18.35 22.76 -68.80
CA HIS A 3 17.99 21.61 -67.98
C HIS A 3 17.07 22.06 -66.84
N LEU A 4 15.81 21.66 -66.91
CA LEU A 4 14.85 21.81 -65.86
C LEU A 4 15.15 20.75 -64.75
N ALA A 5 15.47 21.22 -63.55
CA ALA A 5 15.60 20.37 -62.35
C ALA A 5 14.24 20.30 -61.65
N LEU A 6 13.60 19.16 -61.69
CA LEU A 6 12.41 18.86 -60.85
C LEU A 6 12.85 18.66 -59.39
N ARG A 7 12.39 19.57 -58.52
CA ARG A 7 12.51 19.35 -57.06
C ARG A 7 11.27 18.56 -56.59
N ALA A 8 11.50 17.33 -56.21
CA ALA A 8 10.51 16.51 -55.51
C ALA A 8 10.52 16.88 -54.00
N THR A 9 9.48 17.59 -53.55
CA THR A 9 9.23 17.81 -52.12
C THR A 9 8.57 16.57 -51.54
N GLN A 10 9.33 15.75 -50.79
CA GLN A 10 8.77 14.68 -49.99
C GLN A 10 8.21 15.27 -48.68
N ALA A 11 6.90 15.27 -48.53
CA ALA A 11 6.25 15.55 -47.27
C ALA A 11 6.35 14.34 -46.34
N LEU A 12 7.18 14.46 -45.29
CA LEU A 12 7.21 13.48 -44.20
C LEU A 12 5.97 13.67 -43.35
N SER A 13 5.01 12.77 -43.50
CA SER A 13 3.89 12.64 -42.55
C SER A 13 4.38 12.00 -41.27
N ILE A 14 4.61 12.79 -40.22
CA ILE A 14 4.90 12.31 -38.88
C ILE A 14 3.58 11.80 -38.29
N LEU A 15 3.39 10.48 -38.27
CA LEU A 15 2.35 9.83 -37.48
C LEU A 15 2.70 10.00 -36.01
N ALA A 16 2.01 10.94 -35.34
CA ALA A 16 2.04 11.07 -33.89
C ALA A 16 1.36 9.83 -33.28
N ILE A 17 2.15 8.82 -32.93
CA ILE A 17 1.70 7.71 -32.10
C ILE A 17 1.49 8.26 -30.70
N GLY A 18 0.23 8.59 -30.38
CA GLY A 18 -0.16 8.98 -29.03
C GLY A 18 0.11 7.83 -28.07
N TRP A 19 1.07 7.97 -27.19
CA TRP A 19 1.28 7.08 -26.07
C TRP A 19 0.11 7.28 -25.10
N LEU A 20 -0.88 6.42 -25.18
CA LEU A 20 -1.84 6.22 -24.10
C LEU A 20 -1.05 5.63 -22.93
N ALA A 21 -0.59 6.48 -22.02
CA ALA A 21 -0.07 6.03 -20.74
C ALA A 21 -1.21 5.24 -20.06
N PRO A 22 -0.98 3.99 -19.59
CA PRO A 22 -1.99 3.30 -18.80
C PRO A 22 -2.29 4.19 -17.59
N ALA A 23 -3.59 4.48 -17.37
CA ALA A 23 -4.03 5.12 -16.14
C ALA A 23 -3.61 4.19 -14.99
N GLY A 24 -2.49 4.50 -14.36
CA GLY A 24 -2.05 3.82 -13.17
C GLY A 24 -3.16 3.96 -12.13
N VAL A 25 -3.69 2.83 -11.65
CA VAL A 25 -4.52 2.83 -10.45
C VAL A 25 -3.66 3.44 -9.37
N ALA A 26 -3.91 4.69 -9.01
CA ALA A 26 -3.30 5.29 -7.84
C ALA A 26 -3.79 4.48 -6.64
N MET A 27 -2.93 3.58 -6.15
CA MET A 27 -3.15 2.94 -4.86
C MET A 27 -3.14 4.09 -3.85
N ALA A 28 -4.27 4.30 -3.17
CA ALA A 28 -4.34 5.30 -2.12
C ALA A 28 -3.29 4.92 -1.06
N GLU A 29 -2.26 5.75 -0.95
CA GLU A 29 -1.21 5.57 0.04
C GLU A 29 -1.80 5.88 1.42
N TYR A 30 -1.64 4.96 2.37
CA TYR A 30 -2.09 5.19 3.73
C TYR A 30 -1.29 6.35 4.34
N HIS A 31 -2.01 7.35 4.83
CA HIS A 31 -1.41 8.47 5.54
C HIS A 31 -1.33 8.16 7.04
N TYR A 32 -0.11 7.94 7.51
CA TYR A 32 0.15 7.74 8.94
C TYR A 32 -0.22 8.98 9.75
N SER A 33 -0.54 8.77 11.03
CA SER A 33 -0.91 9.89 11.89
C SER A 33 0.29 10.80 12.19
N PRO A 34 0.08 12.11 12.43
CA PRO A 34 1.15 13.02 12.86
C PRO A 34 1.86 12.55 14.13
N GLN A 35 1.18 11.79 14.99
CA GLN A 35 1.78 11.21 16.19
C GLN A 35 2.78 10.10 15.83
N TYR A 36 2.48 9.30 14.81
CA TYR A 36 3.42 8.29 14.32
C TYR A 36 4.66 8.95 13.72
N GLU A 37 4.49 9.95 12.88
CA GLU A 37 5.61 10.72 12.29
C GLU A 37 6.48 11.33 13.38
N THR A 38 5.86 12.02 14.35
CA THR A 38 6.57 12.60 15.50
C THR A 38 7.29 11.54 16.34
N CYS A 39 6.74 10.34 16.47
CA CYS A 39 7.37 9.22 17.17
C CYS A 39 8.60 8.74 16.40
N MET A 40 8.47 8.54 15.09
CA MET A 40 9.55 8.07 14.23
C MET A 40 10.71 9.08 14.15
N ASP A 41 10.44 10.37 14.13
CA ASP A 41 11.46 11.44 14.13
C ASP A 41 12.35 11.41 15.38
N LYS A 42 11.86 10.83 16.48
CA LYS A 42 12.61 10.70 17.74
C LYS A 42 13.39 9.39 17.86
N VAL A 43 13.24 8.48 16.89
CA VAL A 43 13.97 7.21 16.89
C VAL A 43 15.45 7.47 16.60
N ASP A 44 16.30 7.05 17.51
CA ASP A 44 17.75 7.12 17.33
C ASP A 44 18.24 5.98 16.43
N LEU A 45 18.41 6.27 15.14
CA LEU A 45 18.88 5.32 14.15
C LEU A 45 20.31 4.84 14.43
N GLY A 46 21.15 5.71 15.00
CA GLY A 46 22.55 5.39 15.31
C GLY A 46 22.70 4.43 16.49
N ALA A 47 21.73 4.42 17.39
CA ALA A 47 21.74 3.54 18.57
C ALA A 47 21.14 2.14 18.29
N LEU A 48 20.69 1.85 17.06
CA LEU A 48 20.04 0.58 16.64
C LEU A 48 18.91 0.17 17.60
N LYS A 49 18.14 1.14 18.09
CA LYS A 49 17.05 0.91 19.05
C LYS A 49 15.79 0.40 18.36
N ASN A 50 15.84 -0.82 17.84
CA ASN A 50 14.73 -1.47 17.17
C ASN A 50 13.44 -1.51 18.01
N SER A 51 13.55 -1.53 19.35
CA SER A 51 12.40 -1.45 20.26
C SER A 51 11.65 -0.12 20.19
N GLN A 52 12.32 0.99 19.88
CA GLN A 52 11.65 2.29 19.71
C GLN A 52 10.82 2.31 18.42
N TRP A 53 11.35 1.78 17.33
CA TRP A 53 10.62 1.62 16.09
C TRP A 53 9.39 0.74 16.27
N ALA A 54 9.57 -0.42 16.88
CA ALA A 54 8.47 -1.32 17.20
C ALA A 54 7.38 -0.60 17.99
N ALA A 55 7.76 0.15 19.05
CA ALA A 55 6.80 0.88 19.87
C ALA A 55 6.01 1.94 19.11
N CYS A 56 6.66 2.70 18.20
CA CYS A 56 5.96 3.67 17.36
C CYS A 56 4.97 2.96 16.40
N ALA A 57 5.41 1.89 15.74
CA ALA A 57 4.58 1.12 14.83
C ALA A 57 3.39 0.46 15.55
N ASP A 58 3.59 -0.09 16.74
CA ASP A 58 2.53 -0.72 17.53
C ASP A 58 1.47 0.27 18.01
N GLN A 59 1.86 1.51 18.33
CA GLN A 59 0.91 2.57 18.69
C GLN A 59 0.04 2.96 17.50
N GLU A 60 0.62 3.11 16.32
CA GLU A 60 -0.12 3.43 15.11
C GLU A 60 -0.97 2.25 14.65
N LEU A 61 -0.47 1.02 14.73
CA LEU A 61 -1.20 -0.20 14.41
C LEU A 61 -2.54 -0.29 15.15
N LYS A 62 -2.59 0.10 16.43
CA LYS A 62 -3.85 0.11 17.19
C LYS A 62 -4.92 1.00 16.57
N LYS A 63 -4.54 2.17 16.04
CA LYS A 63 -5.46 3.09 15.37
C LYS A 63 -5.92 2.52 14.03
N VAL A 64 -4.98 2.01 13.26
CA VAL A 64 -5.25 1.42 11.94
C VAL A 64 -6.15 0.20 12.05
N ASP A 65 -5.89 -0.66 13.03
CA ASP A 65 -6.71 -1.85 13.29
C ASP A 65 -8.14 -1.47 13.71
N ALA A 66 -8.30 -0.43 14.52
CA ALA A 66 -9.61 0.10 14.88
C ALA A 66 -10.37 0.63 13.66
N ALA A 67 -9.67 1.32 12.74
CA ALA A 67 -10.25 1.80 11.47
C ALA A 67 -10.64 0.63 10.56
N LEU A 68 -9.76 -0.35 10.37
CA LEU A 68 -10.02 -1.59 9.62
C LEU A 68 -11.29 -2.29 10.14
N ASN A 69 -11.37 -2.50 11.45
CA ASN A 69 -12.51 -3.15 12.07
C ASN A 69 -13.82 -2.35 11.89
N THR A 70 -13.72 -1.01 11.84
CA THR A 70 -14.87 -0.14 11.58
C THR A 70 -15.36 -0.31 10.14
N TYR A 71 -14.45 -0.26 9.15
CA TYR A 71 -14.80 -0.47 7.73
C TYR A 71 -15.34 -1.87 7.49
N TYR A 72 -14.73 -2.89 8.09
CA TYR A 72 -15.20 -4.27 8.01
C TYR A 72 -16.66 -4.41 8.52
N ARG A 73 -16.99 -3.85 9.68
CA ARG A 73 -18.37 -3.89 10.22
C ARG A 73 -19.37 -3.15 9.34
N LYS A 74 -18.99 -1.96 8.82
CA LYS A 74 -19.85 -1.20 7.90
C LYS A 74 -20.12 -2.00 6.63
N LEU A 75 -19.09 -2.59 6.06
CA LEU A 75 -19.22 -3.41 4.85
C LEU A 75 -20.12 -4.63 5.10
N GLN A 76 -19.96 -5.33 6.23
CA GLN A 76 -20.82 -6.46 6.58
C GLN A 76 -22.30 -6.10 6.67
N GLN A 77 -22.64 -4.87 7.08
CA GLN A 77 -24.02 -4.41 7.17
C GLN A 77 -24.66 -4.16 5.80
N GLN A 78 -23.87 -3.92 4.77
CA GLN A 78 -24.30 -3.59 3.41
C GLN A 78 -24.35 -4.80 2.47
N LEU A 79 -23.69 -5.88 2.82
CA LEU A 79 -23.53 -7.05 1.99
C LEU A 79 -24.67 -8.05 2.17
N GLU A 80 -25.04 -8.72 1.06
CA GLU A 80 -25.93 -9.88 1.09
C GLU A 80 -25.31 -11.06 1.86
N PRO A 81 -26.13 -12.02 2.36
CA PRO A 81 -25.62 -13.10 3.21
C PRO A 81 -24.45 -13.88 2.64
N GLU A 82 -24.50 -14.24 1.35
CA GLU A 82 -23.42 -14.97 0.68
C GLU A 82 -22.13 -14.15 0.59
N GLN A 83 -22.23 -12.88 0.22
CA GLN A 83 -21.09 -11.95 0.15
C GLN A 83 -20.48 -11.73 1.54
N ARG A 84 -21.30 -11.67 2.57
CA ARG A 84 -20.87 -11.53 3.96
C ARG A 84 -20.04 -12.72 4.44
N GLU A 85 -20.47 -13.94 4.10
CA GLU A 85 -19.70 -15.15 4.43
C GLU A 85 -18.37 -15.21 3.63
N ALA A 86 -18.38 -14.82 2.36
CA ALA A 86 -17.16 -14.70 1.56
C ALA A 86 -16.19 -13.68 2.16
N LEU A 87 -16.67 -12.50 2.60
CA LEU A 87 -15.86 -11.49 3.28
C LEU A 87 -15.24 -12.03 4.58
N LYS A 88 -16.01 -12.74 5.40
CA LYS A 88 -15.51 -13.37 6.63
C LYS A 88 -14.39 -14.38 6.34
N LYS A 89 -14.58 -15.22 5.33
CA LYS A 89 -13.56 -16.20 4.90
C LYS A 89 -12.29 -15.49 4.43
N SER A 90 -12.43 -14.47 3.60
CA SER A 90 -11.32 -13.65 3.10
C SER A 90 -10.57 -12.98 4.26
N GLN A 91 -11.27 -12.39 5.22
CA GLN A 91 -10.66 -11.72 6.36
C GLN A 91 -9.85 -12.69 7.23
N ARG A 92 -10.37 -13.89 7.49
CA ARG A 92 -9.64 -14.92 8.25
C ARG A 92 -8.36 -15.37 7.54
N ALA A 93 -8.44 -15.62 6.24
CA ALA A 93 -7.28 -16.01 5.45
C ALA A 93 -6.22 -14.90 5.41
N TRP A 94 -6.66 -13.63 5.29
CA TRP A 94 -5.77 -12.50 5.32
C TRP A 94 -5.06 -12.35 6.67
N LEU A 95 -5.75 -12.52 7.81
CA LEU A 95 -5.14 -12.47 9.14
C LEU A 95 -4.04 -13.53 9.30
N GLN A 96 -4.28 -14.76 8.84
CA GLN A 96 -3.28 -15.83 8.85
C GLN A 96 -2.07 -15.48 7.96
N TYR A 97 -2.32 -14.95 6.78
CA TYR A 97 -1.26 -14.54 5.86
C TYR A 97 -0.42 -13.39 6.45
N ARG A 98 -1.06 -12.36 7.00
CA ARG A 98 -0.37 -11.24 7.65
C ARG A 98 0.57 -11.73 8.75
N GLU A 99 0.06 -12.58 9.65
CA GLU A 99 0.85 -13.12 10.74
C GLU A 99 2.06 -13.93 10.23
N ALA A 100 1.84 -14.84 9.29
CA ALA A 100 2.90 -15.65 8.72
C ALA A 100 3.98 -14.83 8.00
N ARG A 101 3.55 -13.84 7.19
CA ARG A 101 4.45 -12.95 6.48
C ARG A 101 5.30 -12.11 7.43
N CYS A 102 4.67 -11.46 8.40
CA CYS A 102 5.39 -10.56 9.30
C CYS A 102 6.29 -11.31 10.28
N SER A 103 5.92 -12.54 10.67
CA SER A 103 6.81 -13.43 11.43
C SER A 103 8.04 -13.85 10.60
N PHE A 104 7.87 -14.09 9.31
CA PHE A 104 9.00 -14.35 8.40
C PHE A 104 9.91 -13.13 8.28
N GLU A 105 9.37 -11.94 8.11
CA GLU A 105 10.16 -10.70 8.01
C GLU A 105 10.94 -10.40 9.30
N ALA A 106 10.42 -10.76 10.46
CA ALA A 106 11.13 -10.66 11.73
C ALA A 106 12.40 -11.53 11.78
N LEU A 107 12.39 -12.66 11.09
CA LEU A 107 13.54 -13.60 11.01
C LEU A 107 14.47 -13.28 9.82
N GLY A 108 14.04 -12.38 8.92
CA GLY A 108 14.75 -12.07 7.70
C GLY A 108 16.05 -11.29 7.93
N PRO A 109 16.94 -11.29 6.92
CA PRO A 109 18.20 -10.54 6.96
C PRO A 109 18.02 -9.05 6.72
N VAL A 110 16.79 -8.58 6.56
CA VAL A 110 16.47 -7.17 6.22
C VAL A 110 16.47 -6.31 7.48
N ALA A 111 17.19 -5.19 7.43
CA ALA A 111 17.14 -4.20 8.52
C ALA A 111 15.75 -3.54 8.59
N PRO A 112 15.25 -3.21 9.79
CA PRO A 112 15.93 -3.23 11.08
C PRO A 112 15.96 -4.62 11.76
N GLY A 113 15.22 -5.62 11.27
CA GLY A 113 15.14 -6.96 11.83
C GLY A 113 14.31 -7.09 13.10
N GLY A 114 14.05 -8.31 13.53
CA GLY A 114 13.40 -8.63 14.79
C GLY A 114 12.03 -7.99 14.97
N ALA A 115 11.75 -7.53 16.19
CA ALA A 115 10.47 -6.92 16.57
C ALA A 115 10.12 -5.69 15.72
N ALA A 116 11.09 -4.87 15.31
CA ALA A 116 10.83 -3.69 14.51
C ALA A 116 10.31 -4.07 13.13
N SER A 117 10.96 -5.02 12.43
CA SER A 117 10.47 -5.51 11.14
C SER A 117 9.08 -6.12 11.25
N GLN A 118 8.83 -6.89 12.30
CA GLN A 118 7.51 -7.46 12.54
C GLN A 118 6.44 -6.38 12.73
N SER A 119 6.66 -5.41 13.63
CA SER A 119 5.69 -4.35 13.92
C SER A 119 5.43 -3.45 12.71
N LEU A 120 6.47 -3.09 11.95
CA LEU A 120 6.33 -2.30 10.73
C LEU A 120 5.53 -3.06 9.65
N CYS A 121 5.84 -4.34 9.42
CA CYS A 121 5.10 -5.19 8.51
C CYS A 121 3.62 -5.31 8.91
N MET A 122 3.34 -5.55 10.20
CA MET A 122 1.97 -5.62 10.71
C MET A 122 1.20 -4.31 10.48
N LEU A 123 1.84 -3.17 10.74
CA LEU A 123 1.27 -1.86 10.50
C LEU A 123 0.95 -1.65 9.01
N GLU A 124 1.93 -1.85 8.14
CA GLU A 124 1.78 -1.64 6.69
C GLU A 124 0.67 -2.52 6.10
N MET A 125 0.69 -3.82 6.38
CA MET A 125 -0.34 -4.73 5.86
C MET A 125 -1.73 -4.39 6.38
N THR A 126 -1.84 -3.94 7.64
CA THR A 126 -3.12 -3.54 8.22
C THR A 126 -3.63 -2.25 7.61
N ALA A 127 -2.75 -1.28 7.35
CA ALA A 127 -3.08 -0.03 6.67
C ALA A 127 -3.61 -0.28 5.25
N GLN A 128 -2.89 -1.06 4.46
CA GLN A 128 -3.33 -1.46 3.10
C GLN A 128 -4.69 -2.17 3.12
N LYS A 129 -4.94 -3.03 4.11
CA LYS A 129 -6.23 -3.71 4.24
C LYS A 129 -7.34 -2.78 4.68
N ALA A 130 -7.05 -1.82 5.56
CA ALA A 130 -8.02 -0.81 5.98
C ALA A 130 -8.45 0.07 4.79
N ASP A 131 -7.50 0.53 3.99
CA ASP A 131 -7.77 1.30 2.77
C ASP A 131 -8.60 0.50 1.77
N TYR A 132 -8.23 -0.75 1.50
CA TYR A 132 -9.02 -1.63 0.64
C TYR A 132 -10.48 -1.76 1.11
N LEU A 133 -10.72 -1.97 2.40
CA LEU A 133 -12.10 -2.10 2.92
C LEU A 133 -12.85 -0.77 2.91
N ARG A 134 -12.16 0.36 3.12
CA ARG A 134 -12.74 1.70 2.99
C ARG A 134 -13.21 1.95 1.56
N ASP A 135 -12.39 1.62 0.58
CA ASP A 135 -12.64 1.90 -0.84
C ASP A 135 -13.77 1.01 -1.42
N LEU A 136 -14.15 -0.06 -0.71
CA LEU A 136 -15.33 -0.86 -1.04
C LEU A 136 -16.65 -0.27 -0.47
N LEU A 137 -16.57 0.71 0.41
CA LEU A 137 -17.76 1.40 0.92
C LEU A 137 -18.25 2.40 -0.12
N PRO A 138 -19.60 2.55 -0.30
CA PRO A 138 -20.21 3.48 -1.25
C PRO A 138 -19.96 4.96 -0.88
#